data_142cab76b9896384f59d331173952ef7
#
_entry.id   142cab76b9896384f59d331173952ef7
#
_cell.length_a   1.000
_cell.length_b   1.000
_cell.length_c   1.000
_cell.angle_alpha   90.00
_cell.angle_beta   90.00
_cell.angle_gamma   90.00
#
_symmetry.space_group_name_H-M   'P 1'
#
loop_
_entity.id
_entity.type
_entity.pdbx_description
1 polymer ?
#
loop_
_entity_poly.entity_id
_entity_poly.type
_entity_poly.pdbx_seq_one_letter_code
_entity_poly.pdbx_strand_id
1 'polypeptide(L)'
;MSDAYGATIAKRGLARRLKELRVEAGYTANQVCDRLNWGRGKVGRFEANNWVRPELSDIRDLARIYEGSDLGELEELAGRARRRAWWRDYPEVFGNEFPGFESDASSIRVVMPLVLPGLLQTLPYMQALLSVGTRTPEWRERAMRARLRRQQILDRGDGTAPELTAVITEASLLYEWGDPGDRRTQFAHLLAMSERPNVELRLLRLADGMHPGMSTLVNIFRFPGGEPPMVFLENDADVQEIDIPDDVEAYDEIFEQIRQAALSPADTAEHLRKVISTLE
;
A
#
# COMPACT_ATOMS: atom_id res chain seq x y z
N MET A 1 -15.92 17.00 8.13
CA MET A 1 -15.27 16.26 7.01
C MET A 1 -14.43 15.16 7.60
N SER A 2 -14.58 13.95 7.09
CA SER A 2 -13.97 12.71 7.61
C SER A 2 -12.45 12.81 7.65
N ASP A 3 -11.81 12.17 8.66
CA ASP A 3 -10.35 11.90 8.74
C ASP A 3 -9.86 10.98 7.58
N ALA A 4 -10.29 11.30 6.36
CA ALA A 4 -10.17 10.46 5.18
C ALA A 4 -8.71 10.26 4.69
N TYR A 5 -7.75 11.07 5.18
CA TYR A 5 -6.36 11.02 4.75
C TYR A 5 -5.43 10.69 5.91
N GLY A 6 -4.63 9.66 5.78
CA GLY A 6 -3.49 9.42 6.65
C GLY A 6 -2.32 10.36 6.36
N ALA A 7 -1.24 10.22 7.12
CA ALA A 7 -0.10 11.13 7.04
C ALA A 7 0.65 11.05 5.70
N THR A 8 0.72 9.87 5.08
CA THR A 8 1.48 9.65 3.84
C THR A 8 0.76 10.29 2.65
N ILE A 9 -0.54 10.07 2.52
CA ILE A 9 -1.34 10.65 1.44
C ILE A 9 -1.53 12.15 1.62
N ALA A 10 -1.74 12.62 2.85
CA ALA A 10 -1.82 14.06 3.12
C ALA A 10 -0.53 14.80 2.71
N LYS A 11 0.63 14.19 2.94
CA LYS A 11 1.93 14.75 2.54
C LYS A 11 2.06 14.80 1.01
N ARG A 12 1.64 13.75 0.31
CA ARG A 12 1.64 13.69 -1.16
C ARG A 12 0.65 14.70 -1.75
N GLY A 13 -0.57 14.75 -1.24
CA GLY A 13 -1.59 15.70 -1.67
C GLY A 13 -1.15 17.15 -1.46
N LEU A 14 -0.51 17.46 -0.33
CA LEU A 14 0.04 18.78 -0.07
C LEU A 14 1.13 19.15 -1.09
N ALA A 15 2.07 18.24 -1.37
CA ALA A 15 3.13 18.46 -2.34
C ALA A 15 2.56 18.76 -3.74
N ARG A 16 1.60 17.97 -4.18
CA ARG A 16 0.89 18.15 -5.46
C ARG A 16 0.15 19.49 -5.49
N ARG A 17 -0.63 19.80 -4.46
CA ARG A 17 -1.42 21.03 -4.41
C ARG A 17 -0.56 22.29 -4.43
N LEU A 18 0.56 22.28 -3.70
CA LEU A 18 1.53 23.39 -3.73
C LEU A 18 2.13 23.59 -5.13
N LYS A 19 2.42 22.52 -5.86
CA LYS A 19 2.92 22.58 -7.24
C LYS A 19 1.87 23.16 -8.20
N GLU A 20 0.61 22.69 -8.10
CA GLU A 20 -0.51 23.21 -8.90
C GLU A 20 -0.68 24.71 -8.69
N LEU A 21 -0.81 25.15 -7.44
CA LEU A 21 -0.97 26.57 -7.10
C LEU A 21 0.19 27.44 -7.61
N ARG A 22 1.43 26.95 -7.51
CA ARG A 22 2.57 27.67 -8.05
C ARG A 22 2.49 27.84 -9.57
N VAL A 23 2.11 26.78 -10.28
CA VAL A 23 1.98 26.80 -11.75
C VAL A 23 0.82 27.73 -12.16
N GLU A 24 -0.32 27.65 -11.49
CA GLU A 24 -1.48 28.54 -11.68
C GLU A 24 -1.10 30.02 -11.47
N ALA A 25 -0.29 30.29 -10.45
CA ALA A 25 0.23 31.65 -10.18
C ALA A 25 1.34 32.11 -11.15
N GLY A 26 1.75 31.25 -12.10
CA GLY A 26 2.73 31.60 -13.14
C GLY A 26 4.18 31.68 -12.64
N TYR A 27 4.53 31.09 -11.50
CA TYR A 27 5.88 31.16 -10.94
C TYR A 27 6.69 29.89 -11.22
N THR A 28 7.99 30.07 -11.44
CA THR A 28 8.96 28.97 -11.28
C THR A 28 9.29 28.75 -9.80
N ALA A 29 9.71 27.54 -9.45
CA ALA A 29 10.10 27.21 -8.06
C ALA A 29 11.23 28.14 -7.54
N ASN A 30 12.18 28.54 -8.42
CA ASN A 30 13.25 29.46 -8.03
C ASN A 30 12.74 30.88 -7.77
N GLN A 31 11.81 31.39 -8.58
CA GLN A 31 11.20 32.70 -8.34
C GLN A 31 10.48 32.77 -6.98
N VAL A 32 9.82 31.68 -6.57
CA VAL A 32 9.20 31.61 -5.24
C VAL A 32 10.26 31.59 -4.14
N CYS A 33 11.33 30.79 -4.30
CA CYS A 33 12.45 30.80 -3.35
C CYS A 33 13.06 32.21 -3.20
N ASP A 34 13.29 32.91 -4.32
CA ASP A 34 13.87 34.26 -4.32
C ASP A 34 12.94 35.27 -3.60
N ARG A 35 11.61 35.21 -3.84
CA ARG A 35 10.62 36.08 -3.19
C ARG A 35 10.51 35.86 -1.68
N LEU A 36 10.67 34.60 -1.24
CA LEU A 36 10.62 34.25 0.19
C LEU A 36 11.99 34.33 0.88
N ASN A 37 13.02 34.73 0.15
CA ASN A 37 14.42 34.70 0.62
C ASN A 37 14.80 33.29 1.16
N TRP A 38 14.35 32.25 0.47
CA TRP A 38 14.65 30.86 0.78
C TRP A 38 15.83 30.34 -0.04
N GLY A 39 16.54 29.36 0.50
CA GLY A 39 17.58 28.66 -0.23
C GLY A 39 17.02 27.99 -1.49
N ARG A 40 17.76 28.08 -2.60
CA ARG A 40 17.40 27.45 -3.89
C ARG A 40 17.07 25.98 -3.71
N GLY A 41 16.02 25.54 -4.40
CA GLY A 41 15.53 24.15 -4.36
C GLY A 41 14.64 23.82 -3.17
N LYS A 42 14.37 24.73 -2.20
CA LYS A 42 13.46 24.43 -1.08
C LYS A 42 12.04 24.15 -1.57
N VAL A 43 11.50 24.97 -2.48
CA VAL A 43 10.19 24.79 -3.09
C VAL A 43 10.14 23.49 -3.89
N GLY A 44 11.17 23.23 -4.71
CA GLY A 44 11.24 21.99 -5.50
C GLY A 44 11.27 20.73 -4.62
N ARG A 45 11.92 20.77 -3.44
CA ARG A 45 11.86 19.64 -2.48
C ARG A 45 10.47 19.43 -1.92
N PHE A 46 9.72 20.50 -1.66
CA PHE A 46 8.33 20.39 -1.20
C PHE A 46 7.45 19.73 -2.26
N GLU A 47 7.52 20.22 -3.49
CA GLU A 47 6.75 19.71 -4.62
C GLU A 47 7.12 18.28 -5.04
N ALA A 48 8.38 17.89 -4.83
CA ALA A 48 8.86 16.54 -5.04
C ALA A 48 8.56 15.59 -3.83
N ASN A 49 7.76 16.04 -2.86
CA ASN A 49 7.48 15.31 -1.63
C ASN A 49 8.73 14.90 -0.81
N ASN A 50 9.88 15.56 -1.06
CA ASN A 50 11.16 15.26 -0.43
C ASN A 50 11.36 16.12 0.84
N TRP A 51 10.55 15.89 1.83
CA TRP A 51 10.57 16.51 3.15
C TRP A 51 10.08 15.52 4.22
N VAL A 52 10.59 15.66 5.42
CA VAL A 52 10.18 14.79 6.53
C VAL A 52 8.89 15.30 7.17
N ARG A 53 8.80 16.61 7.39
CA ARG A 53 7.68 17.24 8.10
C ARG A 53 7.49 18.66 7.60
N PRO A 54 6.31 19.03 7.06
CA PRO A 54 6.07 20.40 6.61
C PRO A 54 5.98 21.36 7.81
N GLU A 55 6.68 22.50 7.75
CA GLU A 55 6.49 23.56 8.74
C GLU A 55 5.30 24.44 8.35
N LEU A 56 4.39 24.70 9.29
CA LEU A 56 3.18 25.48 9.02
C LEU A 56 3.51 26.92 8.59
N SER A 57 4.60 27.50 9.08
CA SER A 57 5.09 28.80 8.64
C SER A 57 5.43 28.80 7.15
N ASP A 58 6.11 27.76 6.68
CA ASP A 58 6.46 27.64 5.26
C ASP A 58 5.20 27.54 4.37
N ILE A 59 4.20 26.79 4.83
CA ILE A 59 2.91 26.64 4.13
C ILE A 59 2.18 27.98 4.04
N ARG A 60 2.14 28.75 5.14
CA ARG A 60 1.56 30.10 5.17
C ARG A 60 2.28 31.08 4.23
N ASP A 61 3.59 31.00 4.19
CA ASP A 61 4.41 31.87 3.32
C ASP A 61 4.15 31.54 1.84
N LEU A 62 4.06 30.26 1.48
CA LEU A 62 3.69 29.82 0.13
C LEU A 62 2.27 30.26 -0.24
N ALA A 63 1.28 30.07 0.66
CA ALA A 63 -0.09 30.47 0.43
C ALA A 63 -0.25 31.98 0.17
N ARG A 64 0.58 32.83 0.81
CA ARG A 64 0.58 34.29 0.57
C ARG A 64 1.07 34.65 -0.83
N ILE A 65 1.97 33.86 -1.42
CA ILE A 65 2.48 34.09 -2.79
C ILE A 65 1.52 33.56 -3.83
N TYR A 66 0.85 32.43 -3.54
CA TYR A 66 -0.09 31.80 -4.45
C TYR A 66 -1.47 32.39 -4.26
N GLU A 67 -1.76 33.47 -5.01
CA GLU A 67 -3.06 34.16 -4.96
C GLU A 67 -4.20 33.20 -5.26
N GLY A 68 -5.25 33.22 -4.43
CA GLY A 68 -6.41 32.32 -4.58
C GLY A 68 -6.26 30.95 -3.92
N SER A 69 -5.15 30.70 -3.20
CA SER A 69 -5.01 29.46 -2.41
C SER A 69 -5.96 29.46 -1.20
N ASP A 70 -6.59 28.31 -0.95
CA ASP A 70 -7.30 28.08 0.32
C ASP A 70 -6.28 27.73 1.42
N LEU A 71 -5.94 28.71 2.25
CA LEU A 71 -5.02 28.50 3.36
C LEU A 71 -5.52 27.43 4.33
N GLY A 72 -6.85 27.34 4.55
CA GLY A 72 -7.45 26.34 5.43
C GLY A 72 -7.22 24.91 4.93
N GLU A 73 -7.40 24.68 3.63
CA GLU A 73 -7.09 23.40 2.98
C GLU A 73 -5.62 23.03 3.16
N LEU A 74 -4.71 23.97 2.86
CA LEU A 74 -3.27 23.71 2.97
C LEU A 74 -2.81 23.45 4.40
N GLU A 75 -3.34 24.18 5.39
CA GLU A 75 -3.04 23.96 6.80
C GLU A 75 -3.60 22.62 7.30
N GLU A 76 -4.77 22.21 6.84
CA GLU A 76 -5.35 20.91 7.17
C GLU A 76 -4.49 19.77 6.62
N LEU A 77 -4.13 19.82 5.34
CA LEU A 77 -3.21 18.84 4.72
C LEU A 77 -1.86 18.79 5.44
N ALA A 78 -1.27 19.97 5.73
CA ALA A 78 -0.03 20.05 6.48
C ALA A 78 -0.15 19.49 7.89
N GLY A 79 -1.24 19.76 8.59
CA GLY A 79 -1.54 19.22 9.91
C GLY A 79 -1.59 17.70 9.92
N ARG A 80 -2.24 17.10 8.94
CA ARG A 80 -2.31 15.64 8.76
C ARG A 80 -0.94 15.06 8.36
N ALA A 81 -0.24 15.67 7.43
CA ALA A 81 1.10 15.27 6.99
C ALA A 81 2.14 15.30 8.14
N ARG A 82 1.88 16.09 9.18
CA ARG A 82 2.73 16.17 10.38
C ARG A 82 2.49 15.05 11.40
N ARG A 83 1.42 14.27 11.25
CA ARG A 83 1.15 13.14 12.15
C ARG A 83 2.26 12.10 11.99
N ARG A 84 2.71 11.54 13.11
CA ARG A 84 3.72 10.47 13.06
C ARG A 84 3.09 9.18 12.56
N ALA A 85 3.50 8.73 11.40
CA ALA A 85 3.08 7.45 10.86
C ALA A 85 3.66 6.30 11.70
N TRP A 86 2.85 5.31 12.06
CA TRP A 86 3.22 4.20 12.93
C TRP A 86 4.38 3.35 12.38
N TRP A 87 4.48 3.21 11.07
CA TRP A 87 5.52 2.40 10.42
C TRP A 87 6.93 3.01 10.57
N ARG A 88 7.03 4.28 10.90
CA ARG A 88 8.30 4.95 11.24
C ARG A 88 8.89 4.49 12.57
N ASP A 89 8.16 3.67 13.35
CA ASP A 89 8.68 2.98 14.53
C ASP A 89 9.49 1.72 14.16
N TYR A 90 9.50 1.33 12.87
CA TYR A 90 10.17 0.14 12.32
C TYR A 90 11.07 0.47 11.11
N PRO A 91 12.00 1.45 11.23
CA PRO A 91 12.79 1.91 10.08
C PRO A 91 13.73 0.82 9.51
N GLU A 92 14.12 -0.16 10.34
CA GLU A 92 14.94 -1.28 9.92
C GLU A 92 14.16 -2.36 9.15
N VAL A 93 12.82 -2.32 9.23
CA VAL A 93 11.93 -3.26 8.52
C VAL A 93 11.43 -2.65 7.22
N PHE A 94 11.07 -1.36 7.25
CA PHE A 94 10.49 -0.65 6.13
C PHE A 94 11.47 0.39 5.58
N GLY A 95 12.05 0.09 4.42
CA GLY A 95 12.96 0.99 3.72
C GLY A 95 12.27 2.07 2.87
N ASN A 96 10.93 1.99 2.71
CA ASN A 96 10.13 2.85 1.84
C ASN A 96 8.80 3.25 2.50
N GLU A 97 7.96 4.01 1.79
CA GLU A 97 6.67 4.49 2.28
C GLU A 97 5.49 3.53 2.01
N PHE A 98 5.74 2.33 1.47
CA PHE A 98 4.71 1.31 1.20
C PHE A 98 3.70 1.12 2.35
N PRO A 99 4.13 0.94 3.62
CA PRO A 99 3.18 0.75 4.71
C PRO A 99 2.30 1.96 4.97
N GLY A 100 2.77 3.14 4.60
CA GLY A 100 1.99 4.38 4.68
C GLY A 100 0.90 4.42 3.63
N PHE A 101 1.22 4.08 2.38
CA PHE A 101 0.25 4.00 1.30
C PHE A 101 -0.79 2.90 1.56
N GLU A 102 -0.36 1.71 1.98
CA GLU A 102 -1.26 0.63 2.37
C GLU A 102 -2.20 1.05 3.52
N SER A 103 -1.66 1.74 4.53
CA SER A 103 -2.44 2.23 5.67
C SER A 103 -3.48 3.29 5.29
N ASP A 104 -3.19 4.12 4.29
CA ASP A 104 -4.03 5.24 3.87
C ASP A 104 -5.00 4.87 2.73
N ALA A 105 -4.87 3.65 2.17
CA ALA A 105 -5.70 3.18 1.07
C ALA A 105 -7.15 2.97 1.48
N SER A 106 -8.08 3.29 0.56
CA SER A 106 -9.48 2.88 0.63
C SER A 106 -9.74 1.59 -0.15
N SER A 107 -8.89 1.26 -1.13
CA SER A 107 -8.93 0.01 -1.87
C SER A 107 -7.51 -0.47 -2.16
N ILE A 108 -7.30 -1.77 -1.98
CA ILE A 108 -6.02 -2.46 -2.21
C ILE A 108 -6.29 -3.62 -3.16
N ARG A 109 -5.59 -3.63 -4.30
CA ARG A 109 -5.58 -4.73 -5.25
C ARG A 109 -4.20 -5.35 -5.25
N VAL A 110 -4.11 -6.66 -5.04
CA VAL A 110 -2.82 -7.35 -4.95
C VAL A 110 -2.81 -8.65 -5.72
N VAL A 111 -1.75 -8.87 -6.51
CA VAL A 111 -1.43 -10.15 -7.13
C VAL A 111 -0.12 -10.65 -6.55
N MET A 112 -0.15 -11.85 -5.95
CA MET A 112 1.05 -12.50 -5.40
C MET A 112 1.17 -13.93 -5.93
N PRO A 113 2.11 -14.18 -6.88
CA PRO A 113 2.21 -15.48 -7.54
C PRO A 113 2.79 -16.60 -6.67
N LEU A 114 3.69 -16.29 -5.74
CA LEU A 114 4.48 -17.31 -5.04
C LEU A 114 4.32 -17.28 -3.52
N VAL A 115 3.93 -16.14 -2.96
CA VAL A 115 3.72 -15.98 -1.51
C VAL A 115 2.32 -15.46 -1.24
N LEU A 116 1.84 -15.63 -0.04
CA LEU A 116 0.55 -15.07 0.36
C LEU A 116 0.69 -13.56 0.66
N PRO A 117 -0.34 -12.74 0.34
CA PRO A 117 -0.35 -11.33 0.68
C PRO A 117 -0.11 -11.08 2.16
N GLY A 118 0.73 -10.10 2.51
CA GLY A 118 1.10 -9.81 3.90
C GLY A 118 -0.08 -9.56 4.84
N LEU A 119 -1.17 -9.00 4.31
CA LEU A 119 -2.41 -8.75 5.06
C LEU A 119 -3.19 -10.04 5.40
N LEU A 120 -2.89 -11.16 4.74
CA LEU A 120 -3.58 -12.45 4.89
C LEU A 120 -2.70 -13.54 5.52
N GLN A 121 -1.51 -13.20 6.02
CA GLN A 121 -0.58 -14.16 6.62
C GLN A 121 -0.89 -14.42 8.10
N THR A 122 -0.81 -15.67 8.53
CA THR A 122 -0.81 -16.03 9.95
C THR A 122 0.59 -15.91 10.56
N LEU A 123 0.67 -15.90 11.88
CA LEU A 123 1.98 -15.82 12.57
C LEU A 123 2.93 -16.98 12.20
N PRO A 124 2.49 -18.28 12.17
CA PRO A 124 3.34 -19.37 11.71
C PRO A 124 3.87 -19.18 10.28
N TYR A 125 3.01 -18.71 9.35
CA TYR A 125 3.44 -18.41 7.99
C TYR A 125 4.50 -17.31 7.94
N MET A 126 4.30 -16.20 8.68
CA MET A 126 5.27 -15.11 8.78
C MET A 126 6.61 -15.62 9.35
N GLN A 127 6.58 -16.47 10.37
CA GLN A 127 7.78 -17.06 10.97
C GLN A 127 8.54 -17.90 9.94
N ALA A 128 7.85 -18.78 9.23
CA ALA A 128 8.44 -19.60 8.19
C ALA A 128 9.07 -18.72 7.08
N LEU A 129 8.32 -17.76 6.55
CA LEU A 129 8.79 -16.86 5.49
C LEU A 129 9.99 -16.01 5.93
N LEU A 130 9.97 -15.44 7.13
CA LEU A 130 11.05 -14.62 7.66
C LEU A 130 12.26 -15.44 8.14
N SER A 131 12.13 -16.77 8.28
CA SER A 131 13.24 -17.65 8.60
C SER A 131 14.18 -17.86 7.42
N VAL A 132 13.70 -17.65 6.21
CA VAL A 132 14.51 -17.71 4.99
C VAL A 132 15.47 -16.52 4.94
N GLY A 133 16.73 -16.78 4.62
CA GLY A 133 17.77 -15.75 4.54
C GLY A 133 18.53 -15.49 5.83
N THR A 134 19.28 -14.39 5.87
CA THR A 134 20.33 -14.11 6.87
C THR A 134 19.95 -13.07 7.92
N ARG A 135 18.67 -12.67 8.03
CA ARG A 135 18.21 -11.67 9.00
C ARG A 135 18.33 -12.19 10.44
N THR A 136 18.69 -11.29 11.36
CA THR A 136 18.85 -11.66 12.78
C THR A 136 17.50 -12.00 13.45
N PRO A 137 17.50 -12.78 14.55
CA PRO A 137 16.28 -13.09 15.31
C PRO A 137 15.54 -11.82 15.76
N GLU A 138 16.25 -10.80 16.22
CA GLU A 138 15.69 -9.54 16.68
C GLU A 138 14.99 -8.80 15.54
N TRP A 139 15.59 -8.78 14.35
CA TRP A 139 14.97 -8.19 13.17
C TRP A 139 13.69 -8.94 12.79
N ARG A 140 13.73 -10.29 12.81
CA ARG A 140 12.55 -11.13 12.49
C ARG A 140 11.39 -10.86 13.45
N GLU A 141 11.68 -10.76 14.75
CA GLU A 141 10.66 -10.44 15.75
C GLU A 141 10.04 -9.07 15.51
N ARG A 142 10.83 -8.05 15.21
CA ARG A 142 10.32 -6.72 14.88
C ARG A 142 9.54 -6.71 13.58
N ALA A 143 9.99 -7.43 12.56
CA ALA A 143 9.28 -7.57 11.30
C ALA A 143 7.91 -8.26 11.47
N MET A 144 7.81 -9.29 12.32
CA MET A 144 6.54 -9.92 12.66
C MET A 144 5.58 -8.93 13.35
N ARG A 145 6.06 -8.18 14.36
CA ARG A 145 5.24 -7.16 15.02
C ARG A 145 4.74 -6.10 14.04
N ALA A 146 5.60 -5.63 13.15
CA ALA A 146 5.26 -4.66 12.12
C ALA A 146 4.19 -5.21 11.16
N ARG A 147 4.31 -6.49 10.73
CA ARG A 147 3.32 -7.16 9.86
C ARG A 147 1.97 -7.34 10.56
N LEU A 148 1.95 -7.77 11.81
CA LEU A 148 0.71 -7.86 12.59
C LEU A 148 0.03 -6.49 12.74
N ARG A 149 0.80 -5.42 12.92
CA ARG A 149 0.24 -4.06 12.97
C ARG A 149 -0.34 -3.62 11.63
N ARG A 150 0.30 -3.99 10.50
CA ARG A 150 -0.25 -3.72 9.16
C ARG A 150 -1.63 -4.36 8.98
N GLN A 151 -1.81 -5.61 9.42
CA GLN A 151 -3.06 -6.34 9.24
C GLN A 151 -4.26 -5.68 9.91
N GLN A 152 -4.04 -4.88 10.96
CA GLN A 152 -5.11 -4.18 11.68
C GLN A 152 -5.91 -3.21 10.82
N ILE A 153 -5.38 -2.82 9.64
CA ILE A 153 -6.12 -1.94 8.72
C ILE A 153 -7.42 -2.58 8.22
N LEU A 154 -7.45 -3.91 8.07
CA LEU A 154 -8.63 -4.63 7.63
C LEU A 154 -9.73 -4.70 8.71
N ASP A 155 -9.38 -4.44 9.98
CA ASP A 155 -10.28 -4.55 11.15
C ASP A 155 -10.80 -3.20 11.64
N ARG A 156 -10.59 -2.11 10.91
CA ARG A 156 -11.05 -0.78 11.31
C ARG A 156 -12.58 -0.73 11.37
N GLY A 157 -13.11 -0.51 12.58
CA GLY A 157 -14.55 -0.50 12.83
C GLY A 157 -15.25 0.84 12.53
N ASP A 158 -14.51 1.86 12.12
CA ASP A 158 -14.98 3.22 11.85
C ASP A 158 -15.43 3.44 10.39
N GLY A 159 -15.52 2.38 9.59
CA GLY A 159 -15.86 2.45 8.16
C GLY A 159 -14.68 2.85 7.27
N THR A 160 -13.45 2.92 7.80
CA THR A 160 -12.24 3.26 7.04
C THR A 160 -11.39 2.04 6.69
N ALA A 161 -11.87 0.83 6.96
CA ALA A 161 -11.21 -0.40 6.53
C ALA A 161 -11.16 -0.44 4.99
N PRO A 162 -10.01 -0.70 4.38
CA PRO A 162 -9.90 -0.78 2.93
C PRO A 162 -10.64 -2.00 2.37
N GLU A 163 -11.11 -1.89 1.14
CA GLU A 163 -11.50 -3.04 0.33
C GLU A 163 -10.24 -3.74 -0.18
N LEU A 164 -10.08 -5.01 0.13
CA LEU A 164 -8.97 -5.83 -0.33
C LEU A 164 -9.44 -6.80 -1.42
N THR A 165 -8.89 -6.69 -2.63
CA THR A 165 -9.01 -7.73 -3.66
C THR A 165 -7.65 -8.40 -3.83
N ALA A 166 -7.55 -9.64 -3.41
CA ALA A 166 -6.31 -10.42 -3.47
C ALA A 166 -6.45 -11.58 -4.46
N VAL A 167 -5.54 -11.67 -5.43
CA VAL A 167 -5.40 -12.83 -6.31
C VAL A 167 -4.11 -13.56 -5.94
N ILE A 168 -4.26 -14.80 -5.50
CA ILE A 168 -3.15 -15.71 -5.18
C ILE A 168 -3.10 -16.81 -6.23
N THR A 169 -1.99 -17.52 -6.32
CA THR A 169 -1.88 -18.69 -7.19
C THR A 169 -1.86 -19.98 -6.35
N GLU A 170 -2.23 -21.08 -6.98
CA GLU A 170 -2.14 -22.41 -6.37
C GLU A 170 -0.70 -22.76 -5.94
N ALA A 171 0.31 -22.20 -6.64
CA ALA A 171 1.72 -22.37 -6.27
C ALA A 171 1.99 -21.90 -4.83
N SER A 172 1.38 -20.81 -4.39
CA SER A 172 1.55 -20.31 -3.01
C SER A 172 0.96 -21.23 -1.93
N LEU A 173 0.08 -22.14 -2.30
CA LEU A 173 -0.52 -23.15 -1.42
C LEU A 173 0.26 -24.47 -1.40
N LEU A 174 1.07 -24.72 -2.44
CA LEU A 174 1.80 -25.99 -2.63
C LEU A 174 3.16 -26.03 -1.91
N TYR A 175 3.70 -24.86 -1.53
CA TYR A 175 4.96 -24.84 -0.78
C TYR A 175 4.81 -25.54 0.57
N GLU A 176 5.76 -26.45 0.86
CA GLU A 176 5.89 -27.05 2.17
C GLU A 176 6.70 -26.14 3.10
N TRP A 177 6.03 -25.65 4.14
CA TRP A 177 6.62 -24.83 5.20
C TRP A 177 5.94 -25.19 6.54
N GLY A 178 6.62 -24.97 7.66
CA GLY A 178 6.09 -25.35 8.97
C GLY A 178 5.65 -26.81 9.02
N ASP A 179 4.77 -27.14 9.95
CA ASP A 179 4.13 -28.44 10.01
C ASP A 179 2.75 -28.42 9.27
N PRO A 180 2.11 -29.58 9.07
CA PRO A 180 0.76 -29.63 8.47
C PRO A 180 -0.29 -28.82 9.22
N GLY A 181 -0.19 -28.73 10.56
CA GLY A 181 -1.09 -27.94 11.40
C GLY A 181 -0.94 -26.43 11.16
N ASP A 182 0.29 -25.96 10.96
CA ASP A 182 0.59 -24.57 10.61
C ASP A 182 -0.03 -24.21 9.27
N ARG A 183 0.14 -25.08 8.26
CA ARG A 183 -0.45 -24.88 6.91
C ARG A 183 -1.97 -24.89 6.95
N ARG A 184 -2.56 -25.83 7.71
CA ARG A 184 -4.01 -25.87 7.92
C ARG A 184 -4.50 -24.57 8.56
N THR A 185 -3.82 -24.08 9.59
CA THR A 185 -4.14 -22.81 10.26
C THR A 185 -4.13 -21.65 9.27
N GLN A 186 -3.13 -21.57 8.40
CA GLN A 186 -3.05 -20.52 7.37
C GLN A 186 -4.19 -20.61 6.36
N PHE A 187 -4.51 -21.82 5.88
CA PHE A 187 -5.57 -21.95 4.86
C PHE A 187 -6.97 -21.76 5.45
N ALA A 188 -7.19 -22.19 6.70
CA ALA A 188 -8.40 -21.86 7.44
C ALA A 188 -8.55 -20.34 7.66
N HIS A 189 -7.44 -19.65 7.92
CA HIS A 189 -7.42 -18.20 8.02
C HIS A 189 -7.79 -17.54 6.68
N LEU A 190 -7.24 -17.99 5.53
CA LEU A 190 -7.62 -17.47 4.22
C LEU A 190 -9.13 -17.65 3.96
N LEU A 191 -9.68 -18.79 4.32
CA LEU A 191 -11.11 -19.07 4.19
C LEU A 191 -11.94 -18.11 5.06
N ALA A 192 -11.58 -17.92 6.33
CA ALA A 192 -12.25 -16.97 7.21
C ALA A 192 -12.15 -15.52 6.72
N MET A 193 -10.99 -15.12 6.17
CA MET A 193 -10.82 -13.79 5.58
C MET A 193 -11.67 -13.59 4.33
N SER A 194 -11.85 -14.63 3.51
CA SER A 194 -12.71 -14.56 2.31
C SER A 194 -14.21 -14.40 2.62
N GLU A 195 -14.63 -14.66 3.84
CA GLU A 195 -16.02 -14.45 4.30
C GLU A 195 -16.30 -13.01 4.76
N ARG A 196 -15.27 -12.17 4.83
CA ARG A 196 -15.40 -10.78 5.25
C ARG A 196 -15.93 -9.91 4.10
N PRO A 197 -16.83 -8.94 4.38
CA PRO A 197 -17.44 -8.11 3.34
C PRO A 197 -16.47 -7.21 2.60
N ASN A 198 -15.32 -6.89 3.22
CA ASN A 198 -14.26 -6.04 2.64
C ASN A 198 -13.08 -6.85 2.07
N VAL A 199 -13.21 -8.17 1.89
CA VAL A 199 -12.14 -9.02 1.33
C VAL A 199 -12.67 -9.87 0.20
N GLU A 200 -12.15 -9.68 -0.99
CA GLU A 200 -12.32 -10.55 -2.14
C GLU A 200 -11.03 -11.37 -2.34
N LEU A 201 -11.10 -12.67 -2.12
CA LEU A 201 -9.99 -13.59 -2.35
C LEU A 201 -10.28 -14.47 -3.55
N ARG A 202 -9.34 -14.53 -4.50
CA ARG A 202 -9.41 -15.34 -5.70
C ARG A 202 -8.16 -16.18 -5.89
N LEU A 203 -8.31 -17.33 -6.52
CA LEU A 203 -7.24 -18.30 -6.76
C LEU A 203 -7.07 -18.57 -8.25
N LEU A 204 -5.84 -18.49 -8.74
CA LEU A 204 -5.42 -18.98 -10.05
C LEU A 204 -4.86 -20.39 -9.91
N ARG A 205 -5.49 -21.37 -10.56
CA ARG A 205 -5.01 -22.75 -10.53
C ARG A 205 -3.93 -22.97 -11.59
N LEU A 206 -2.96 -23.82 -11.29
CA LEU A 206 -1.96 -24.25 -12.28
C LEU A 206 -2.59 -24.99 -13.48
N ALA A 207 -3.70 -25.71 -13.23
CA ALA A 207 -4.42 -26.46 -14.27
C ALA A 207 -5.16 -25.56 -15.28
N ASP A 208 -5.40 -24.28 -14.96
CA ASP A 208 -6.08 -23.34 -15.88
C ASP A 208 -5.13 -22.78 -16.95
N GLY A 209 -3.85 -23.12 -16.87
CA GLY A 209 -2.84 -22.75 -17.86
C GLY A 209 -2.25 -21.35 -17.65
N MET A 210 -1.78 -20.75 -18.75
CA MET A 210 -1.08 -19.47 -18.69
C MET A 210 -2.05 -18.30 -18.52
N HIS A 211 -1.66 -17.30 -17.73
CA HIS A 211 -2.45 -16.11 -17.45
C HIS A 211 -1.56 -14.86 -17.36
N PRO A 212 -2.09 -13.62 -17.52
CA PRO A 212 -1.29 -12.40 -17.54
C PRO A 212 -0.46 -12.14 -16.27
N GLY A 213 -0.88 -12.64 -15.11
CA GLY A 213 -0.22 -12.43 -13.81
C GLY A 213 0.94 -13.35 -13.47
N MET A 214 1.44 -14.19 -14.42
CA MET A 214 2.48 -15.19 -14.12
C MET A 214 3.81 -14.59 -13.66
N SER A 215 4.14 -13.39 -14.14
CA SER A 215 5.43 -12.73 -13.88
C SER A 215 5.30 -11.45 -13.04
N THR A 216 4.10 -11.15 -12.54
CA THR A 216 3.82 -9.83 -11.96
C THR A 216 3.46 -9.97 -10.49
N LEU A 217 4.25 -9.33 -9.63
CA LEU A 217 3.89 -9.02 -8.26
C LEU A 217 3.52 -7.54 -8.21
N VAL A 218 2.24 -7.26 -8.02
CA VAL A 218 1.71 -5.89 -8.09
C VAL A 218 0.78 -5.59 -6.93
N ASN A 219 0.94 -4.39 -6.36
CA ASN A 219 -0.01 -3.80 -5.43
C ASN A 219 -0.52 -2.50 -6.05
N ILE A 220 -1.84 -2.34 -6.15
CA ILE A 220 -2.48 -1.11 -6.62
C ILE A 220 -3.27 -0.53 -5.46
N PHE A 221 -2.93 0.70 -5.09
CA PHE A 221 -3.59 1.43 -4.02
C PHE A 221 -4.46 2.54 -4.59
N ARG A 222 -5.71 2.60 -4.15
CA ARG A 222 -6.60 3.73 -4.37
C ARG A 222 -6.87 4.43 -3.06
N PHE A 223 -6.98 5.74 -3.11
CA PHE A 223 -7.07 6.57 -1.92
C PHE A 223 -8.39 7.33 -1.87
N PRO A 224 -8.88 7.70 -0.69
CA PRO A 224 -10.07 8.53 -0.55
C PRO A 224 -9.82 9.95 -1.08
N GLY A 225 -10.91 10.72 -1.26
CA GLY A 225 -10.84 12.17 -1.55
C GLY A 225 -10.30 12.53 -2.93
N GLY A 226 -10.28 11.59 -3.90
CA GLY A 226 -9.82 11.86 -5.26
C GLY A 226 -8.30 11.94 -5.42
N GLU A 227 -7.54 11.49 -4.42
CA GLU A 227 -6.09 11.37 -4.58
C GLU A 227 -5.74 10.33 -5.66
N PRO A 228 -4.78 10.63 -6.54
CA PRO A 228 -4.38 9.73 -7.62
C PRO A 228 -3.94 8.36 -7.08
N PRO A 229 -4.35 7.27 -7.74
CA PRO A 229 -3.92 5.93 -7.37
C PRO A 229 -2.42 5.75 -7.55
N MET A 230 -1.88 4.65 -7.02
CA MET A 230 -0.47 4.31 -7.13
C MET A 230 -0.28 2.81 -7.26
N VAL A 231 0.70 2.41 -8.06
CA VAL A 231 1.13 1.03 -8.21
C VAL A 231 2.49 0.84 -7.54
N PHE A 232 2.62 -0.26 -6.81
CA PHE A 232 3.89 -0.73 -6.27
C PHE A 232 4.24 -2.07 -6.90
N LEU A 233 5.40 -2.10 -7.55
CA LEU A 233 6.04 -3.34 -7.98
C LEU A 233 7.17 -3.63 -7.01
N GLU A 234 7.15 -4.81 -6.42
CA GLU A 234 8.15 -5.22 -5.44
C GLU A 234 8.95 -6.40 -5.99
N ASN A 235 10.26 -6.35 -5.84
CA ASN A 235 11.15 -7.48 -6.01
C ASN A 235 12.15 -7.53 -4.84
N ASP A 236 12.99 -8.56 -4.78
CA ASP A 236 13.92 -8.77 -3.65
C ASP A 236 14.92 -7.65 -3.45
N ALA A 237 15.17 -6.82 -4.46
CA ALA A 237 16.22 -5.79 -4.45
C ALA A 237 15.66 -4.37 -4.41
N ASP A 238 14.47 -4.14 -4.96
CA ASP A 238 13.95 -2.79 -5.17
C ASP A 238 12.42 -2.75 -5.15
N VAL A 239 11.89 -1.56 -4.91
CA VAL A 239 10.45 -1.25 -5.02
C VAL A 239 10.30 -0.11 -6.01
N GLN A 240 9.51 -0.34 -7.05
CA GLN A 240 9.17 0.70 -8.02
C GLN A 240 7.79 1.27 -7.68
N GLU A 241 7.75 2.58 -7.47
CA GLU A 241 6.52 3.36 -7.30
C GLU A 241 6.11 3.96 -8.65
N ILE A 242 4.87 3.72 -9.09
CA ILE A 242 4.32 4.20 -10.35
C ILE A 242 3.07 5.01 -10.04
N ASP A 243 3.06 6.28 -10.44
CA ASP A 243 1.95 7.22 -10.24
C ASP A 243 1.57 8.00 -11.51
N ILE A 244 2.17 7.65 -12.66
CA ILE A 244 1.78 8.19 -13.96
C ILE A 244 0.41 7.59 -14.32
N PRO A 245 -0.62 8.41 -14.61
CA PRO A 245 -1.99 7.92 -14.79
C PRO A 245 -2.14 6.82 -15.83
N ASP A 246 -1.54 6.97 -17.01
CA ASP A 246 -1.63 5.99 -18.10
C ASP A 246 -0.98 4.65 -17.70
N ASP A 247 0.14 4.69 -16.97
CA ASP A 247 0.82 3.49 -16.48
C ASP A 247 -0.02 2.79 -15.41
N VAL A 248 -0.63 3.55 -14.49
CA VAL A 248 -1.52 3.01 -13.46
C VAL A 248 -2.75 2.36 -14.08
N GLU A 249 -3.33 2.98 -15.11
CA GLU A 249 -4.48 2.42 -15.85
C GLU A 249 -4.09 1.09 -16.52
N ALA A 250 -2.92 1.01 -17.14
CA ALA A 250 -2.43 -0.23 -17.76
C ALA A 250 -2.28 -1.37 -16.72
N TYR A 251 -1.78 -1.07 -15.51
CA TYR A 251 -1.73 -2.09 -14.43
C TYR A 251 -3.10 -2.47 -13.90
N ASP A 252 -4.05 -1.54 -13.84
CA ASP A 252 -5.43 -1.84 -13.46
C ASP A 252 -6.09 -2.78 -14.49
N GLU A 253 -5.87 -2.55 -15.78
CA GLU A 253 -6.38 -3.44 -16.86
C GLU A 253 -5.77 -4.84 -16.75
N ILE A 254 -4.46 -4.95 -16.54
CA ILE A 254 -3.77 -6.23 -16.30
C ILE A 254 -4.36 -6.93 -15.08
N PHE A 255 -4.57 -6.20 -13.99
CA PHE A 255 -5.17 -6.75 -12.78
C PHE A 255 -6.57 -7.31 -13.04
N GLU A 256 -7.42 -6.59 -13.78
CA GLU A 256 -8.76 -7.06 -14.11
C GLU A 256 -8.74 -8.32 -15.00
N GLN A 257 -7.80 -8.43 -15.95
CA GLN A 257 -7.61 -9.66 -16.73
C GLN A 257 -7.21 -10.84 -15.83
N ILE A 258 -6.30 -10.62 -14.89
CA ILE A 258 -5.89 -11.64 -13.91
C ILE A 258 -7.07 -12.04 -13.02
N ARG A 259 -7.84 -11.07 -12.51
CA ARG A 259 -9.00 -11.30 -11.66
C ARG A 259 -10.10 -12.11 -12.39
N GLN A 260 -10.31 -11.84 -13.69
CA GLN A 260 -11.26 -12.57 -14.51
C GLN A 260 -10.82 -14.00 -14.82
N ALA A 261 -9.50 -14.23 -14.95
CA ALA A 261 -8.94 -15.57 -15.18
C ALA A 261 -8.97 -16.44 -13.90
N ALA A 262 -9.03 -15.81 -12.72
CA ALA A 262 -9.05 -16.53 -11.45
C ALA A 262 -10.43 -17.11 -11.11
N LEU A 263 -10.45 -18.15 -10.30
CA LEU A 263 -11.67 -18.70 -9.73
C LEU A 263 -12.52 -17.60 -9.05
N SER A 264 -13.84 -17.79 -9.07
CA SER A 264 -14.72 -16.93 -8.29
C SER A 264 -14.39 -17.02 -6.78
N PRO A 265 -14.79 -16.05 -5.95
CA PRO A 265 -14.62 -16.16 -4.50
C PRO A 265 -15.23 -17.44 -3.90
N ALA A 266 -16.39 -17.88 -4.40
CA ALA A 266 -17.05 -19.10 -3.96
C ALA A 266 -16.25 -20.36 -4.34
N ASP A 267 -15.78 -20.43 -5.58
CA ASP A 267 -14.97 -21.57 -6.04
C ASP A 267 -13.59 -21.58 -5.38
N THR A 268 -13.03 -20.41 -5.08
CA THR A 268 -11.78 -20.26 -4.31
C THR A 268 -11.95 -20.83 -2.89
N ALA A 269 -13.05 -20.49 -2.22
CA ALA A 269 -13.37 -21.03 -0.90
C ALA A 269 -13.56 -22.54 -0.93
N GLU A 270 -14.22 -23.09 -1.96
CA GLU A 270 -14.37 -24.54 -2.14
C GLU A 270 -13.00 -25.21 -2.36
N HIS A 271 -12.13 -24.63 -3.17
CA HIS A 271 -10.79 -25.14 -3.39
C HIS A 271 -9.96 -25.15 -2.10
N LEU A 272 -10.00 -24.08 -1.32
CA LEU A 272 -9.32 -24.01 -0.02
C LEU A 272 -9.81 -25.11 0.95
N ARG A 273 -11.13 -25.38 1.01
CA ARG A 273 -11.67 -26.48 1.84
C ARG A 273 -11.13 -27.84 1.40
N LYS A 274 -11.01 -28.08 0.08
CA LYS A 274 -10.40 -29.32 -0.45
C LYS A 274 -8.94 -29.43 -0.02
N VAL A 275 -8.15 -28.36 -0.17
CA VAL A 275 -6.73 -28.36 0.23
C VAL A 275 -6.60 -28.60 1.75
N ILE A 276 -7.42 -27.95 2.59
CA ILE A 276 -7.43 -28.19 4.05
C ILE A 276 -7.67 -29.64 4.38
N SER A 277 -8.62 -30.32 3.70
CA SER A 277 -8.93 -31.72 3.93
C SER A 277 -7.80 -32.70 3.56
N THR A 278 -6.86 -32.28 2.72
CA THR A 278 -5.69 -33.12 2.36
C THR A 278 -4.55 -33.01 3.38
N LEU A 279 -4.61 -32.06 4.30
CA LEU A 279 -3.63 -31.88 5.36
C LEU A 279 -4.00 -32.63 6.67
N GLU A 280 -5.06 -33.40 6.63
CA GLU A 280 -5.43 -34.33 7.70
C GLU A 280 -4.66 -35.64 7.56
#